data_2016f1fbbcc06533086487a83c58e291
#
_entry.id   2016f1fbbcc06533086487a83c58e291
#
_cell.length_a   1.000
_cell.length_b   1.000
_cell.length_c   1.000
_cell.angle_alpha   90.00
_cell.angle_beta   90.00
_cell.angle_gamma   90.00
#
_symmetry.space_group_name_H-M   'P 1'
#
loop_
_entity.id
_entity.type
_entity.pdbx_description
1 polymer ?
#
loop_
_entity_poly.entity_id
_entity_poly.type
_entity_poly.pdbx_seq_one_letter_code
_entity_poly.pdbx_strand_id
1 'polypeptide(L)'
;DIRNRWFTLSEAYDWALAELMPKLNKKITFSLGLRDDWEGFPWRLYDYAVATRSFTFWLDNHSTEGKNIIKRILNTEGYPKNSFVLGYGMHGDDLNDAINPEGWGFLVGDIFPNASFYSSFPTETFKQPEPKAVTAEKGKVYVALHWSDGDNIQFNHNATYDIFNQKGRGKVPVSMTLSPALMEIAPFILRYYYENATENDEFIGGPSGVQYIQEALYKPMDYV
;
A
#
# COMPACT_ATOMS: atom_id res chain seq x y z
N ASP A 1 -29.03 -2.06 -12.80
CA ASP A 1 -28.81 -0.63 -12.69
C ASP A 1 -29.17 -0.15 -11.28
N ILE A 2 -28.24 0.51 -10.61
CA ILE A 2 -28.39 0.98 -9.23
C ILE A 2 -28.43 2.51 -9.14
N ARG A 3 -28.37 3.20 -10.26
CA ARG A 3 -28.42 4.67 -10.29
C ARG A 3 -29.74 5.17 -9.71
N ASN A 4 -29.66 6.21 -8.88
CA ASN A 4 -30.82 6.85 -8.24
C ASN A 4 -31.64 5.92 -7.32
N ARG A 5 -31.05 4.79 -6.86
CA ARG A 5 -31.74 3.85 -5.97
C ARG A 5 -31.75 4.32 -4.52
N TRP A 6 -30.80 5.14 -4.12
CA TRP A 6 -30.64 5.66 -2.78
C TRP A 6 -30.55 7.19 -2.80
N PHE A 7 -31.03 7.81 -1.73
CA PHE A 7 -31.01 9.26 -1.56
C PHE A 7 -29.76 9.75 -0.81
N THR A 8 -29.15 8.88 0.00
CA THR A 8 -27.97 9.21 0.80
C THR A 8 -26.84 8.23 0.56
N LEU A 9 -25.64 8.67 0.85
CA LEU A 9 -24.44 7.83 0.80
C LEU A 9 -24.53 6.69 1.81
N SER A 10 -25.03 6.98 3.03
CA SER A 10 -25.20 5.99 4.08
C SER A 10 -26.12 4.86 3.64
N GLU A 11 -27.29 5.17 3.04
CA GLU A 11 -28.22 4.15 2.52
C GLU A 11 -27.56 3.25 1.45
N ALA A 12 -26.77 3.83 0.57
CA ALA A 12 -26.05 3.08 -0.45
C ALA A 12 -25.04 2.09 0.17
N TYR A 13 -24.28 2.56 1.16
CA TYR A 13 -23.32 1.70 1.85
C TYR A 13 -23.97 0.69 2.78
N ASP A 14 -25.11 1.02 3.41
CA ASP A 14 -25.90 0.06 4.19
C ASP A 14 -26.33 -1.12 3.33
N TRP A 15 -26.87 -0.83 2.15
CA TRP A 15 -27.20 -1.87 1.19
C TRP A 15 -25.96 -2.67 0.74
N ALA A 16 -24.84 -1.99 0.44
CA ALA A 16 -23.63 -2.65 -0.02
C ALA A 16 -23.04 -3.58 1.06
N LEU A 17 -23.05 -3.16 2.30
CA LEU A 17 -22.59 -3.96 3.44
C LEU A 17 -23.49 -5.18 3.68
N ALA A 18 -24.81 -5.02 3.52
CA ALA A 18 -25.76 -6.12 3.71
C ALA A 18 -25.75 -7.13 2.55
N GLU A 19 -25.71 -6.65 1.30
CA GLU A 19 -25.96 -7.46 0.12
C GLU A 19 -24.70 -7.89 -0.65
N LEU A 20 -23.67 -7.06 -0.67
CA LEU A 20 -22.45 -7.31 -1.42
C LEU A 20 -21.33 -7.88 -0.54
N MET A 21 -21.07 -7.26 0.59
CA MET A 21 -19.96 -7.62 1.48
C MET A 21 -19.93 -9.13 1.83
N PRO A 22 -21.02 -9.84 2.10
CA PRO A 22 -21.00 -11.27 2.37
C PRO A 22 -20.49 -12.14 1.22
N LYS A 23 -20.55 -11.61 -0.02
CA LYS A 23 -20.19 -12.32 -1.25
C LYS A 23 -18.76 -12.03 -1.71
N LEU A 24 -18.09 -11.11 -1.03
CA LEU A 24 -16.76 -10.61 -1.40
C LEU A 24 -15.65 -11.26 -0.58
N ASN A 25 -14.46 -11.21 -1.14
CA ASN A 25 -13.24 -11.62 -0.46
C ASN A 25 -12.90 -10.60 0.64
N LYS A 26 -12.51 -11.10 1.81
CA LYS A 26 -12.14 -10.29 2.99
C LYS A 26 -10.65 -10.33 3.30
N LYS A 27 -9.79 -10.59 2.32
CA LYS A 27 -8.34 -10.50 2.53
C LYS A 27 -7.82 -9.07 2.44
N ILE A 28 -8.49 -8.24 1.64
CA ILE A 28 -8.07 -6.88 1.34
C ILE A 28 -9.32 -6.03 1.03
N THR A 29 -9.26 -4.75 1.31
CA THR A 29 -10.26 -3.77 0.86
C THR A 29 -9.57 -2.59 0.19
N PHE A 30 -10.29 -1.87 -0.64
CA PHE A 30 -9.73 -0.79 -1.45
C PHE A 30 -10.42 0.54 -1.17
N SER A 31 -9.61 1.60 -1.14
CA SER A 31 -10.08 2.98 -1.28
C SER A 31 -9.68 3.49 -2.66
N LEU A 32 -10.63 3.53 -3.58
CA LEU A 32 -10.40 3.92 -4.98
C LEU A 32 -11.48 4.86 -5.45
N GLY A 33 -11.11 6.06 -5.86
CA GLY A 33 -12.00 7.09 -6.38
C GLY A 33 -11.93 7.25 -7.88
N LEU A 34 -13.05 7.66 -8.45
CA LEU A 34 -13.10 8.20 -9.79
C LEU A 34 -12.58 9.64 -9.70
N ARG A 35 -11.29 9.84 -9.85
CA ARG A 35 -10.70 11.17 -9.97
C ARG A 35 -10.54 11.48 -11.44
N ASP A 36 -11.43 12.34 -11.94
CA ASP A 36 -11.36 12.87 -13.31
C ASP A 36 -10.31 14.00 -13.45
N ASP A 37 -9.79 14.47 -12.31
CA ASP A 37 -8.91 15.63 -12.22
C ASP A 37 -7.42 15.35 -12.50
N TRP A 38 -7.03 14.08 -12.61
CA TRP A 38 -5.69 13.68 -13.04
C TRP A 38 -5.75 13.19 -14.49
N GLU A 39 -5.65 14.14 -15.41
CA GLU A 39 -5.55 13.85 -16.85
C GLU A 39 -4.46 12.81 -17.12
N GLY A 40 -4.86 11.67 -17.65
CA GLY A 40 -3.94 10.64 -18.17
C GLY A 40 -3.73 9.40 -17.33
N PHE A 41 -4.37 9.24 -16.17
CA PHE A 41 -4.26 8.02 -15.36
C PHE A 41 -5.61 7.34 -15.06
N PRO A 42 -6.30 6.76 -16.07
CA PRO A 42 -7.47 5.93 -15.84
C PRO A 42 -7.09 4.56 -15.22
N TRP A 43 -5.81 4.28 -15.07
CA TRP A 43 -5.24 2.99 -14.72
C TRP A 43 -4.92 2.95 -13.23
N ARG A 44 -5.92 2.62 -12.46
CA ARG A 44 -5.79 2.43 -11.02
C ARG A 44 -5.91 0.93 -10.71
N LEU A 45 -5.85 0.58 -9.46
CA LEU A 45 -6.00 -0.78 -8.95
C LEU A 45 -7.39 -1.42 -9.19
N TYR A 46 -8.23 -0.88 -10.09
CA TYR A 46 -9.57 -1.42 -10.34
C TYR A 46 -9.53 -2.86 -10.87
N ASP A 47 -8.59 -3.16 -11.73
CA ASP A 47 -8.39 -4.51 -12.26
C ASP A 47 -8.09 -5.50 -11.12
N TYR A 48 -7.29 -5.08 -10.15
CA TYR A 48 -6.93 -5.90 -9.00
C TYR A 48 -8.09 -6.04 -8.01
N ALA A 49 -8.82 -4.96 -7.74
CA ALA A 49 -10.01 -5.00 -6.90
C ALA A 49 -11.07 -5.96 -7.46
N VAL A 50 -11.27 -5.95 -8.78
CA VAL A 50 -12.18 -6.88 -9.48
C VAL A 50 -11.64 -8.31 -9.44
N ALA A 51 -10.36 -8.53 -9.77
CA ALA A 51 -9.74 -9.85 -9.79
C ALA A 51 -9.79 -10.53 -8.41
N THR A 52 -9.55 -9.76 -7.35
CA THR A 52 -9.62 -10.24 -5.96
C THR A 52 -11.03 -10.30 -5.40
N ARG A 53 -12.03 -9.77 -6.12
CA ARG A 53 -13.42 -9.63 -5.67
C ARG A 53 -13.51 -8.96 -4.30
N SER A 54 -12.80 -7.86 -4.12
CA SER A 54 -12.70 -7.15 -2.85
C SER A 54 -13.69 -6.00 -2.76
N PHE A 55 -14.06 -5.64 -1.53
CA PHE A 55 -14.89 -4.45 -1.31
C PHE A 55 -14.09 -3.20 -1.65
N THR A 56 -14.74 -2.26 -2.31
CA THR A 56 -14.14 -0.99 -2.73
C THR A 56 -15.01 0.16 -2.24
N PHE A 57 -14.40 1.19 -1.69
CA PHE A 57 -15.10 2.39 -1.25
C PHE A 57 -14.38 3.66 -1.70
N TRP A 58 -15.12 4.75 -1.74
CA TRP A 58 -14.58 6.11 -1.89
C TRP A 58 -15.39 7.05 -1.02
N LEU A 59 -14.81 7.48 0.09
CA LEU A 59 -15.50 8.19 1.14
C LEU A 59 -14.68 9.38 1.60
N ASP A 60 -15.36 10.47 1.95
CA ASP A 60 -14.76 11.62 2.58
C ASP A 60 -14.28 11.25 3.99
N ASN A 61 -12.98 10.96 4.09
CA ASN A 61 -12.34 10.58 5.34
C ASN A 61 -12.15 11.75 6.34
N HIS A 62 -12.55 12.97 5.99
CA HIS A 62 -12.62 14.08 6.93
C HIS A 62 -14.02 14.25 7.54
N SER A 63 -15.08 13.82 6.84
CA SER A 63 -16.44 13.92 7.35
C SER A 63 -16.75 12.87 8.42
N THR A 64 -17.61 13.23 9.35
CA THR A 64 -18.11 12.29 10.38
C THR A 64 -18.87 11.13 9.76
N GLU A 65 -19.68 11.39 8.72
CA GLU A 65 -20.42 10.35 8.00
C GLU A 65 -19.45 9.38 7.32
N GLY A 66 -18.48 9.89 6.57
CA GLY A 66 -17.48 9.06 5.89
C GLY A 66 -16.66 8.20 6.86
N LYS A 67 -16.16 8.78 7.95
CA LYS A 67 -15.45 8.03 9.01
C LYS A 67 -16.30 6.92 9.61
N ASN A 68 -17.57 7.17 9.88
CA ASN A 68 -18.48 6.17 10.44
C ASN A 68 -18.74 5.02 9.45
N ILE A 69 -18.88 5.32 8.16
CA ILE A 69 -19.05 4.28 7.14
C ILE A 69 -17.76 3.47 6.99
N ILE A 70 -16.59 4.12 6.91
CA ILE A 70 -15.28 3.46 6.87
C ILE A 70 -15.14 2.50 8.05
N LYS A 71 -15.40 2.98 9.26
CA LYS A 71 -15.35 2.16 10.47
C LYS A 71 -16.22 0.90 10.37
N ARG A 72 -17.43 1.01 9.84
CA ARG A 72 -18.34 -0.12 9.65
C ARG A 72 -17.83 -1.12 8.61
N ILE A 73 -17.23 -0.64 7.52
CA ILE A 73 -16.58 -1.49 6.51
C ILE A 73 -15.47 -2.31 7.16
N LEU A 74 -14.56 -1.64 7.90
CA LEU A 74 -13.37 -2.26 8.47
C LEU A 74 -13.70 -3.25 9.60
N ASN A 75 -14.77 -2.99 10.36
CA ASN A 75 -15.24 -3.87 11.44
C ASN A 75 -16.19 -4.98 10.97
N THR A 76 -16.32 -5.18 9.66
CA THR A 76 -17.07 -6.32 9.13
C THR A 76 -16.36 -7.63 9.47
N GLU A 77 -17.12 -8.61 9.99
CA GLU A 77 -16.59 -9.91 10.35
C GLU A 77 -15.91 -10.63 9.17
N GLY A 78 -14.81 -11.31 9.46
CA GLY A 78 -14.07 -12.15 8.50
C GLY A 78 -12.84 -11.50 7.89
N TYR A 79 -12.55 -10.23 8.16
CA TYR A 79 -11.24 -9.67 7.82
C TYR A 79 -10.16 -10.20 8.78
N PRO A 80 -8.98 -10.57 8.29
CA PRO A 80 -7.85 -10.91 9.13
C PRO A 80 -7.42 -9.75 10.03
N LYS A 81 -6.82 -10.07 11.16
CA LYS A 81 -6.14 -9.06 11.99
C LYS A 81 -5.00 -8.40 11.21
N ASN A 82 -4.75 -7.13 11.48
CA ASN A 82 -3.72 -6.33 10.80
C ASN A 82 -3.92 -6.25 9.27
N SER A 83 -5.16 -6.23 8.84
CA SER A 83 -5.51 -5.98 7.44
C SER A 83 -5.16 -4.56 7.03
N PHE A 84 -5.15 -4.30 5.75
CA PHE A 84 -4.85 -2.98 5.21
C PHE A 84 -5.86 -2.57 4.13
N VAL A 85 -5.97 -1.26 3.96
CA VAL A 85 -6.65 -0.64 2.84
C VAL A 85 -5.62 -0.36 1.76
N LEU A 86 -5.87 -0.82 0.54
CA LEU A 86 -5.02 -0.54 -0.62
C LEU A 86 -5.65 0.56 -1.48
N GLY A 87 -4.86 1.49 -1.95
CA GLY A 87 -5.30 2.55 -2.84
C GLY A 87 -4.90 3.94 -2.40
N TYR A 88 -5.86 4.87 -2.33
CA TYR A 88 -5.63 6.24 -1.87
C TYR A 88 -6.88 6.83 -1.21
N GLY A 89 -6.70 7.73 -0.28
CA GLY A 89 -7.82 8.43 0.37
C GLY A 89 -8.36 9.58 -0.48
N MET A 90 -9.62 9.97 -0.26
CA MET A 90 -10.18 11.18 -0.87
C MET A 90 -9.37 12.42 -0.48
N HIS A 91 -8.82 12.43 0.73
CA HIS A 91 -7.91 13.44 1.24
C HIS A 91 -6.50 12.87 1.47
N GLY A 92 -6.03 12.05 0.53
CA GLY A 92 -4.68 11.52 0.54
C GLY A 92 -4.38 10.62 1.74
N ASP A 93 -3.21 10.83 2.34
CA ASP A 93 -2.70 10.04 3.46
C ASP A 93 -3.51 10.25 4.76
N ASP A 94 -4.33 11.29 4.85
CA ASP A 94 -5.24 11.52 5.97
C ASP A 94 -6.29 10.39 6.13
N LEU A 95 -6.36 9.45 5.17
CA LEU A 95 -7.13 8.23 5.34
C LEU A 95 -6.66 7.44 6.57
N ASN A 96 -5.39 7.54 6.95
CA ASN A 96 -4.85 6.93 8.14
C ASN A 96 -5.58 7.35 9.43
N ASP A 97 -6.07 8.59 9.50
CA ASP A 97 -6.85 9.10 10.65
C ASP A 97 -8.16 8.32 10.87
N ALA A 98 -8.69 7.74 9.80
CA ALA A 98 -9.93 6.98 9.87
C ALA A 98 -9.69 5.46 10.03
N ILE A 99 -8.56 4.93 9.57
CA ILE A 99 -8.33 3.47 9.55
C ILE A 99 -7.38 2.97 10.63
N ASN A 100 -6.35 3.73 11.00
CA ASN A 100 -5.40 3.31 12.03
C ASN A 100 -6.04 3.12 13.41
N PRO A 101 -7.01 3.95 13.87
CA PRO A 101 -7.72 3.71 15.12
C PRO A 101 -8.51 2.39 15.14
N GLU A 102 -8.83 1.82 13.99
CA GLU A 102 -9.52 0.54 13.84
C GLU A 102 -8.53 -0.64 13.65
N GLY A 103 -7.24 -0.42 13.81
CA GLY A 103 -6.20 -1.45 13.67
C GLY A 103 -5.85 -1.83 12.23
N TRP A 104 -6.15 -0.96 11.27
CA TRP A 104 -5.84 -1.16 9.87
C TRP A 104 -4.68 -0.28 9.42
N GLY A 105 -3.83 -0.81 8.58
CA GLY A 105 -2.80 -0.03 7.90
C GLY A 105 -3.25 0.44 6.52
N PHE A 106 -2.41 1.25 5.89
CA PHE A 106 -2.66 1.81 4.57
C PHE A 106 -1.52 1.44 3.61
N LEU A 107 -1.85 0.85 2.50
CA LEU A 107 -0.90 0.57 1.43
C LEU A 107 -1.20 1.49 0.24
N VAL A 108 -0.38 2.51 0.10
CA VAL A 108 -0.54 3.50 -0.97
C VAL A 108 -0.19 2.90 -2.32
N GLY A 109 -1.07 3.03 -3.30
CA GLY A 109 -0.86 2.41 -4.61
C GLY A 109 -1.94 2.72 -5.64
N ASP A 110 -2.61 3.87 -5.57
CA ASP A 110 -3.73 4.20 -6.43
C ASP A 110 -3.39 4.26 -7.93
N ILE A 111 -2.19 4.71 -8.29
CA ILE A 111 -1.68 4.74 -9.67
C ILE A 111 -0.75 3.55 -9.99
N PHE A 112 -1.16 2.35 -9.60
CA PHE A 112 -0.46 1.11 -9.88
C PHE A 112 -1.29 0.26 -10.85
N PRO A 113 -1.01 0.33 -12.16
CA PRO A 113 -1.80 -0.35 -13.18
C PRO A 113 -1.47 -1.83 -13.29
N ASN A 114 -2.40 -2.61 -13.85
CA ASN A 114 -2.21 -4.03 -14.20
C ASN A 114 -1.83 -4.95 -13.02
N ALA A 115 -2.19 -4.59 -11.79
CA ALA A 115 -1.86 -5.38 -10.61
C ALA A 115 -2.48 -6.80 -10.67
N SER A 116 -3.62 -6.97 -11.33
CA SER A 116 -4.22 -8.30 -11.55
C SER A 116 -3.35 -9.22 -12.40
N PHE A 117 -2.65 -8.65 -13.39
CA PHE A 117 -1.67 -9.40 -14.19
C PHE A 117 -0.39 -9.64 -13.40
N TYR A 118 0.12 -8.62 -12.75
CA TYR A 118 1.39 -8.69 -12.01
C TYR A 118 1.33 -9.68 -10.85
N SER A 119 0.20 -9.74 -10.14
CA SER A 119 -0.02 -10.69 -9.04
C SER A 119 -0.20 -12.15 -9.50
N SER A 120 -0.30 -12.40 -10.80
CA SER A 120 -0.37 -13.77 -11.34
C SER A 120 1.00 -14.47 -11.40
N PHE A 121 2.09 -13.73 -11.24
CA PHE A 121 3.43 -14.31 -11.18
C PHE A 121 3.66 -15.00 -9.82
N PRO A 122 4.42 -16.10 -9.81
CA PRO A 122 4.69 -16.81 -8.57
C PRO A 122 5.52 -15.94 -7.62
N THR A 123 5.18 -16.02 -6.34
CA THR A 123 5.98 -15.42 -5.26
C THR A 123 7.33 -16.12 -5.18
N GLU A 124 8.38 -15.35 -4.96
CA GLU A 124 9.77 -15.82 -4.88
C GLU A 124 10.39 -15.41 -3.55
N THR A 125 11.47 -16.10 -3.19
CA THR A 125 12.29 -15.72 -2.04
C THR A 125 13.46 -14.90 -2.54
N PHE A 126 13.55 -13.66 -2.08
CA PHE A 126 14.65 -12.76 -2.40
C PHE A 126 15.68 -12.75 -1.25
N LYS A 127 16.95 -12.65 -1.62
CA LYS A 127 18.05 -12.57 -0.66
C LYS A 127 18.98 -11.44 -1.07
N GLN A 128 19.46 -10.71 -0.11
CA GLN A 128 20.55 -9.76 -0.27
C GLN A 128 21.73 -10.18 0.61
N PRO A 129 22.96 -9.69 0.30
CA PRO A 129 24.11 -9.95 1.14
C PRO A 129 23.87 -9.50 2.58
N GLU A 130 24.38 -10.26 3.55
CA GLU A 130 24.35 -9.85 4.94
C GLU A 130 25.16 -8.56 5.13
N PRO A 131 24.62 -7.59 5.88
CA PRO A 131 25.34 -6.34 6.13
C PRO A 131 26.62 -6.62 6.92
N LYS A 132 27.73 -6.00 6.50
CA LYS A 132 29.00 -6.07 7.24
C LYS A 132 28.87 -5.24 8.51
N ALA A 133 29.12 -5.86 9.66
CA ALA A 133 29.18 -5.13 10.92
C ALA A 133 30.29 -4.07 10.88
N VAL A 134 29.94 -2.82 11.17
CA VAL A 134 30.86 -1.72 11.25
C VAL A 134 30.92 -1.22 12.69
N THR A 135 32.14 -1.18 13.26
CA THR A 135 32.34 -0.58 14.58
C THR A 135 32.55 0.92 14.44
N ALA A 136 31.72 1.69 15.15
CA ALA A 136 31.87 3.15 15.14
C ALA A 136 33.19 3.59 15.78
N GLU A 137 33.92 4.44 15.11
CA GLU A 137 35.21 4.99 15.56
C GLU A 137 35.02 6.42 16.10
N LYS A 138 35.65 6.70 17.24
CA LYS A 138 35.61 8.05 17.86
C LYS A 138 36.20 9.09 16.91
N GLY A 139 35.50 10.19 16.72
CA GLY A 139 35.93 11.31 15.89
C GLY A 139 35.63 11.21 14.40
N LYS A 140 34.99 10.14 13.97
CA LYS A 140 34.47 10.01 12.59
C LYS A 140 33.01 10.44 12.50
N VAL A 141 32.64 10.98 11.34
CA VAL A 141 31.25 11.25 10.96
C VAL A 141 30.80 10.13 10.01
N TYR A 142 29.67 9.52 10.34
CA TYR A 142 29.06 8.49 9.51
C TYR A 142 27.84 9.08 8.79
N VAL A 143 27.76 8.90 7.48
CA VAL A 143 26.66 9.38 6.64
C VAL A 143 25.99 8.18 6.01
N ALA A 144 24.69 7.97 6.30
CA ALA A 144 23.87 7.01 5.62
C ALA A 144 23.06 7.72 4.53
N LEU A 145 23.12 7.19 3.31
CA LEU A 145 22.29 7.64 2.19
C LEU A 145 21.11 6.71 2.09
N HIS A 146 19.92 7.28 2.16
CA HIS A 146 18.68 6.53 2.17
C HIS A 146 17.68 7.12 1.17
N TRP A 147 17.14 6.28 0.30
CA TRP A 147 16.07 6.61 -0.61
C TRP A 147 14.75 6.08 -0.05
N SER A 148 13.83 6.98 0.26
CA SER A 148 12.54 6.71 0.89
C SER A 148 11.39 6.54 -0.12
N ASP A 149 10.15 6.51 0.37
CA ASP A 149 8.87 6.35 -0.35
C ASP A 149 8.60 4.96 -0.96
N GLY A 150 9.43 3.97 -0.66
CA GLY A 150 9.20 2.60 -1.13
C GLY A 150 8.07 1.85 -0.42
N ASP A 151 7.43 2.43 0.58
CA ASP A 151 6.15 2.00 1.13
C ASP A 151 4.97 2.29 0.19
N ASN A 152 5.15 3.19 -0.77
CA ASN A 152 4.28 3.42 -1.90
C ASN A 152 4.59 2.45 -3.04
N ILE A 153 3.74 1.47 -3.33
CA ILE A 153 4.01 0.48 -4.38
C ILE A 153 4.13 1.10 -5.77
N GLN A 154 3.46 2.21 -6.03
CA GLN A 154 3.58 2.95 -7.28
C GLN A 154 4.96 3.59 -7.47
N PHE A 155 5.61 4.03 -6.39
CA PHE A 155 6.96 4.57 -6.46
C PHE A 155 7.96 3.48 -6.81
N ASN A 156 7.78 2.27 -6.30
CA ASN A 156 8.64 1.15 -6.69
C ASN A 156 8.50 0.76 -8.17
N HIS A 157 7.35 1.05 -8.78
CA HIS A 157 7.09 0.80 -10.19
C HIS A 157 7.66 1.90 -11.11
N ASN A 158 7.76 3.14 -10.64
CA ASN A 158 8.16 4.30 -11.47
C ASN A 158 9.37 5.06 -10.91
N ALA A 159 9.23 5.93 -9.93
CA ALA A 159 10.29 6.82 -9.46
C ALA A 159 11.53 6.07 -8.93
N THR A 160 11.32 4.99 -8.16
CA THR A 160 12.42 4.15 -7.70
C THR A 160 13.14 3.47 -8.87
N TYR A 161 12.38 3.03 -9.89
CA TYR A 161 12.96 2.46 -11.11
C TYR A 161 13.85 3.46 -11.84
N ASP A 162 13.39 4.70 -12.02
CA ASP A 162 14.16 5.75 -12.68
C ASP A 162 15.46 6.07 -11.94
N ILE A 163 15.42 6.14 -10.61
CA ILE A 163 16.58 6.38 -9.77
C ILE A 163 17.51 5.19 -9.77
N PHE A 164 16.97 3.99 -9.65
CA PHE A 164 17.75 2.75 -9.67
C PHE A 164 18.57 2.60 -10.97
N ASN A 165 18.11 3.17 -12.06
CA ASN A 165 18.79 3.13 -13.36
C ASN A 165 19.71 4.33 -13.63
N GLN A 166 19.95 5.21 -12.66
CA GLN A 166 20.85 6.34 -12.83
C GLN A 166 22.32 5.92 -12.96
N LYS A 167 23.07 6.61 -13.81
CA LYS A 167 24.50 6.33 -14.09
C LYS A 167 25.42 6.34 -12.86
N GLY A 168 25.00 6.97 -11.79
CA GLY A 168 25.77 7.08 -10.54
C GLY A 168 25.56 5.93 -9.57
N ARG A 169 24.54 5.12 -9.77
CA ARG A 169 24.21 4.01 -8.87
C ARG A 169 25.34 3.00 -8.78
N GLY A 170 25.50 2.39 -7.62
CA GLY A 170 26.54 1.40 -7.35
C GLY A 170 27.92 1.99 -7.04
N LYS A 171 28.11 3.31 -7.11
CA LYS A 171 29.39 3.97 -6.77
C LYS A 171 29.56 4.26 -5.28
N VAL A 172 28.46 4.39 -4.56
CA VAL A 172 28.41 4.61 -3.11
C VAL A 172 27.29 3.76 -2.52
N PRO A 173 27.42 3.33 -1.26
CA PRO A 173 26.34 2.60 -0.60
C PRO A 173 25.07 3.45 -0.46
N VAL A 174 23.92 2.87 -0.83
CA VAL A 174 22.59 3.50 -0.72
C VAL A 174 21.60 2.44 -0.27
N SER A 175 20.82 2.75 0.77
CA SER A 175 19.66 1.95 1.15
C SER A 175 18.42 2.47 0.41
N MET A 176 17.65 1.58 -0.18
CA MET A 176 16.40 1.89 -0.90
C MET A 176 15.22 1.18 -0.26
N THR A 177 14.13 1.91 -0.01
CA THR A 177 12.90 1.27 0.45
C THR A 177 12.20 0.57 -0.70
N LEU A 178 11.84 -0.69 -0.48
CA LEU A 178 10.97 -1.46 -1.35
C LEU A 178 9.81 -2.03 -0.52
N SER A 179 8.59 -1.90 -1.01
CA SER A 179 7.43 -2.43 -0.30
C SER A 179 7.44 -3.96 -0.30
N PRO A 180 7.43 -4.62 0.87
CA PRO A 180 7.29 -6.07 0.95
C PRO A 180 5.98 -6.58 0.33
N ALA A 181 4.95 -5.75 0.22
CA ALA A 181 3.68 -6.11 -0.42
C ALA A 181 3.84 -6.48 -1.90
N LEU A 182 4.90 -6.00 -2.55
CA LEU A 182 5.22 -6.39 -3.93
C LEU A 182 5.51 -7.88 -4.09
N MET A 183 5.86 -8.60 -3.02
CA MET A 183 6.00 -10.07 -3.07
C MET A 183 4.72 -10.77 -3.55
N GLU A 184 3.57 -10.19 -3.22
CA GLU A 184 2.26 -10.73 -3.62
C GLU A 184 1.65 -9.98 -4.81
N ILE A 185 1.81 -8.65 -4.84
CA ILE A 185 1.14 -7.79 -5.83
C ILE A 185 1.91 -7.77 -7.16
N ALA A 186 3.24 -7.78 -7.12
CA ALA A 186 4.08 -7.71 -8.32
C ALA A 186 5.50 -8.28 -8.07
N PRO A 187 5.63 -9.60 -7.85
CA PRO A 187 6.90 -10.21 -7.47
C PRO A 187 8.03 -9.98 -8.47
N PHE A 188 7.72 -9.86 -9.77
CA PHE A 188 8.74 -9.59 -10.80
C PHE A 188 9.39 -8.20 -10.67
N ILE A 189 8.73 -7.22 -10.05
CA ILE A 189 9.33 -5.90 -9.77
C ILE A 189 10.44 -6.07 -8.73
N LEU A 190 10.19 -6.82 -7.66
CA LEU A 190 11.23 -7.16 -6.69
C LEU A 190 12.37 -7.96 -7.33
N ARG A 191 12.04 -8.95 -8.16
CA ARG A 191 13.04 -9.72 -8.92
C ARG A 191 13.96 -8.79 -9.69
N TYR A 192 13.42 -7.82 -10.42
CA TYR A 192 14.21 -6.87 -11.17
C TYR A 192 15.23 -6.13 -10.29
N TYR A 193 14.81 -5.63 -9.13
CA TYR A 193 15.71 -4.91 -8.21
C TYR A 193 16.79 -5.85 -7.65
N TYR A 194 16.40 -7.03 -7.18
CA TYR A 194 17.35 -7.97 -6.57
C TYR A 194 18.34 -8.55 -7.57
N GLU A 195 17.93 -8.85 -8.81
CA GLU A 195 18.82 -9.36 -9.86
C GLU A 195 19.80 -8.31 -10.39
N ASN A 196 19.46 -7.03 -10.30
CA ASN A 196 20.30 -5.94 -10.79
C ASN A 196 20.98 -5.16 -9.66
N ALA A 197 20.91 -5.63 -8.43
CA ALA A 197 21.56 -5.02 -7.29
C ALA A 197 23.09 -5.11 -7.40
N THR A 198 23.79 -4.06 -6.97
CA THR A 198 25.23 -4.05 -6.78
C THR A 198 25.58 -4.32 -5.33
N GLU A 199 26.85 -4.48 -5.00
CA GLU A 199 27.33 -4.61 -3.60
C GLU A 199 27.08 -3.36 -2.74
N ASN A 200 26.75 -2.23 -3.35
CA ASN A 200 26.45 -0.95 -2.73
C ASN A 200 24.96 -0.64 -2.63
N ASP A 201 24.08 -1.56 -3.08
CA ASP A 201 22.64 -1.41 -2.95
C ASP A 201 22.14 -2.26 -1.77
N GLU A 202 21.35 -1.67 -0.90
CA GLU A 202 20.65 -2.34 0.18
C GLU A 202 19.16 -2.08 0.05
N PHE A 203 18.34 -3.12 0.14
CA PHE A 203 16.87 -3.00 0.13
C PHE A 203 16.33 -3.18 1.53
N ILE A 204 15.50 -2.24 1.93
CA ILE A 204 14.87 -2.23 3.26
C ILE A 204 13.36 -2.03 3.12
N GLY A 205 12.60 -2.42 4.13
CA GLY A 205 11.16 -2.07 4.21
C GLY A 205 10.98 -0.58 4.44
N GLY A 206 9.77 -0.09 4.19
CA GLY A 206 9.39 1.28 4.54
C GLY A 206 9.40 1.51 6.07
N PRO A 207 9.29 2.77 6.53
CA PRO A 207 9.37 3.12 7.95
C PRO A 207 8.39 2.35 8.84
N SER A 208 7.21 2.03 8.32
CA SER A 208 6.16 1.27 9.00
C SER A 208 6.09 -0.20 8.57
N GLY A 209 7.11 -0.73 7.89
CA GLY A 209 7.16 -2.10 7.40
C GLY A 209 6.36 -2.31 6.10
N VAL A 210 5.34 -3.19 6.14
CA VAL A 210 4.53 -3.51 4.94
C VAL A 210 3.49 -2.44 4.63
N GLN A 211 3.01 -1.75 5.66
CA GLN A 211 1.86 -0.83 5.61
C GLN A 211 2.29 0.54 6.11
N TYR A 212 1.58 1.56 5.64
CA TYR A 212 1.71 2.90 6.17
C TYR A 212 0.85 3.04 7.42
N ILE A 213 1.45 3.33 8.56
CA ILE A 213 0.76 3.55 9.83
C ILE A 213 1.28 4.82 10.51
N GLN A 214 0.37 5.55 11.12
CA GLN A 214 0.71 6.61 12.06
C GLN A 214 0.72 6.01 13.47
N GLU A 215 1.89 5.80 14.02
CA GLU A 215 2.09 5.09 15.30
C GLU A 215 1.26 5.68 16.44
N ALA A 216 1.08 7.02 16.48
CA ALA A 216 0.28 7.70 17.49
C ALA A 216 -1.22 7.37 17.43
N LEU A 217 -1.73 6.94 16.28
CA LEU A 217 -3.15 6.65 16.05
C LEU A 217 -3.43 5.16 15.95
N TYR A 218 -2.44 4.38 15.55
CA TYR A 218 -2.62 2.96 15.30
C TYR A 218 -2.92 2.20 16.59
N LYS A 219 -4.03 1.48 16.57
CA LYS A 219 -4.41 0.57 17.64
C LYS A 219 -4.23 -0.86 17.14
N PRO A 220 -3.11 -1.51 17.47
CA PRO A 220 -2.94 -2.90 17.10
C PRO A 220 -4.08 -3.72 17.71
N MET A 221 -4.66 -4.62 16.92
CA MET A 221 -5.58 -5.59 17.47
C MET A 221 -4.80 -6.48 18.42
N ASP A 222 -5.25 -6.59 19.67
CA ASP A 222 -4.58 -7.38 20.69
C ASP A 222 -4.34 -8.81 20.18
N TYR A 223 -3.09 -9.23 20.25
CA TYR A 223 -2.73 -10.61 20.05
C TYR A 223 -3.22 -11.38 21.28
N VAL A 224 -4.38 -12.01 21.16
CA VAL A 224 -4.89 -12.97 22.16
C VAL A 224 -4.39 -14.36 21.81
#